data_135e7937ef02a7affac9f5461c990dbd
#
_entry.id   135e7937ef02a7affac9f5461c990dbd
#
_cell.length_a   1.000
_cell.length_b   1.000
_cell.length_c   1.000
_cell.angle_alpha   90.00
_cell.angle_beta   90.00
_cell.angle_gamma   90.00
#
_symmetry.space_group_name_H-M   'P 1'
#
loop_
_entity.id
_entity.type
_entity.pdbx_description
1 polymer ?
#
loop_
_entity_poly.entity_id
_entity_poly.type
_entity_poly.pdbx_seq_one_letter_code
_entity_poly.pdbx_strand_id
1 'polypeptide(L)'
;MKKISVRLFFTVLWRGLRQALRWFFELFGYKGDGKFAKCVWRLFATSIAVILAVFAVVLVTSIGETIYDKYYKEAHCYDPDCNYSEYISKNVYFHNLDDGKGYVFNSLTGEKTVRHIHWIAKPEGEDSLICFSNGTKRGYFNKNTGDVVVEPKYNHAWVFSEGLASVDDNGTIKFIDGTGNVIIDKNMPYIPDMDGYMFHGGYCVIGTENGNCYGLMDKTGNMVLEQEYSSIIRNTDESLWCISKGTEMGVLDKNLNPIVPLMECSVYIDEGTIDVTLPDHTMRKYDMQGKLINDFYISNVRTLEYEKDEILYRRALSEEIDGEGDVKQLTEVEPYRPRATARLRAYVAGGEYEGLMTSDGHIVMMPLYKDIEAIGHDLYLCTSTNYDKVIVNGKGEIVK
;
A
#
# COMPACT_ATOMS: atom_id res chain seq x y z
N MET A 1 -6.16 -50.18 35.37
CA MET A 1 -6.89 -50.64 34.18
C MET A 1 -6.36 -52.00 33.78
N LYS A 2 -7.21 -53.08 33.81
CA LYS A 2 -6.81 -54.43 33.44
C LYS A 2 -6.56 -54.48 31.94
N LYS A 3 -5.33 -54.85 31.53
CA LYS A 3 -4.98 -55.13 30.12
C LYS A 3 -5.86 -56.27 29.63
N ILE A 4 -6.88 -55.96 28.86
CA ILE A 4 -7.67 -56.98 28.13
C ILE A 4 -6.72 -57.52 27.07
N SER A 5 -6.44 -58.86 27.16
CA SER A 5 -5.61 -59.54 26.18
C SER A 5 -6.27 -59.37 24.79
N VAL A 6 -5.54 -58.90 23.80
CA VAL A 6 -5.99 -58.74 22.39
C VAL A 6 -6.66 -60.06 21.91
N ARG A 7 -6.12 -61.21 22.34
CA ARG A 7 -6.66 -62.52 22.03
C ARG A 7 -8.06 -62.76 22.63
N LEU A 8 -8.33 -62.23 23.83
CA LEU A 8 -9.62 -62.32 24.48
C LEU A 8 -10.64 -61.44 23.75
N PHE A 9 -10.24 -60.25 23.37
CA PHE A 9 -11.10 -59.29 22.62
C PHE A 9 -11.54 -59.90 21.28
N PHE A 10 -10.61 -60.44 20.49
CA PHE A 10 -10.96 -61.13 19.24
C PHE A 10 -11.81 -62.39 19.43
N THR A 11 -11.62 -63.12 20.51
CA THR A 11 -12.42 -64.30 20.80
C THR A 11 -13.88 -63.94 21.13
N VAL A 12 -14.07 -62.86 21.92
CA VAL A 12 -15.40 -62.35 22.29
C VAL A 12 -16.10 -61.76 21.06
N LEU A 13 -15.37 -60.93 20.29
CA LEU A 13 -15.89 -60.34 19.03
C LEU A 13 -16.33 -61.42 18.02
N TRP A 14 -15.50 -62.47 17.86
CA TRP A 14 -15.81 -63.58 16.97
C TRP A 14 -17.04 -64.47 17.41
N ARG A 15 -17.19 -64.68 18.73
CA ARG A 15 -18.36 -65.33 19.29
C ARG A 15 -19.63 -64.48 19.07
N GLY A 16 -19.59 -63.20 19.33
CA GLY A 16 -20.71 -62.27 19.12
C GLY A 16 -21.12 -62.19 17.65
N LEU A 17 -20.17 -62.08 16.73
CA LEU A 17 -20.41 -62.07 15.30
C LEU A 17 -21.04 -63.40 14.82
N ARG A 18 -20.51 -64.48 15.33
CA ARG A 18 -21.05 -65.86 15.02
C ARG A 18 -22.49 -66.01 15.49
N GLN A 19 -22.85 -65.47 16.63
CA GLN A 19 -24.19 -65.54 17.19
C GLN A 19 -25.16 -64.61 16.42
N ALA A 20 -24.75 -63.39 16.07
CA ALA A 20 -25.54 -62.45 15.28
C ALA A 20 -25.83 -63.01 13.86
N LEU A 21 -24.82 -63.62 13.21
CA LEU A 21 -24.97 -64.24 11.91
C LEU A 21 -25.84 -65.47 11.94
N ARG A 22 -25.76 -66.26 13.02
CA ARG A 22 -26.65 -67.45 13.22
C ARG A 22 -28.10 -66.97 13.34
N TRP A 23 -28.39 -65.95 14.12
CA TRP A 23 -29.69 -65.33 14.25
C TRP A 23 -30.24 -64.82 12.93
N PHE A 24 -29.37 -64.10 12.14
CA PHE A 24 -29.72 -63.59 10.81
C PHE A 24 -30.13 -64.68 9.83
N PHE A 25 -29.41 -65.85 9.78
CA PHE A 25 -29.78 -66.97 8.93
C PHE A 25 -31.01 -67.73 9.43
N GLU A 26 -31.23 -67.78 10.73
CA GLU A 26 -32.46 -68.35 11.32
C GLU A 26 -33.70 -67.56 10.94
N LEU A 27 -33.56 -66.21 10.81
CA LEU A 27 -34.64 -65.33 10.30
C LEU A 27 -35.08 -65.71 8.88
N PHE A 28 -34.22 -66.25 8.04
CA PHE A 28 -34.51 -66.68 6.68
C PHE A 28 -34.85 -68.15 6.62
N GLY A 29 -35.20 -68.80 7.73
CA GLY A 29 -35.68 -70.17 7.77
C GLY A 29 -34.59 -71.25 7.68
N TYR A 30 -33.34 -70.90 7.88
CA TYR A 30 -32.23 -71.86 7.74
C TYR A 30 -31.93 -72.55 9.08
N LYS A 31 -32.48 -73.77 9.24
CA LYS A 31 -32.21 -74.63 10.39
C LYS A 31 -31.05 -75.59 10.04
N GLY A 32 -29.83 -75.17 10.35
CA GLY A 32 -28.68 -75.84 9.81
C GLY A 32 -27.84 -76.67 10.79
N ASP A 33 -28.04 -77.99 10.81
CA ASP A 33 -27.13 -78.97 11.44
C ASP A 33 -26.45 -79.89 10.43
N GLY A 34 -26.76 -79.79 9.14
CA GLY A 34 -26.21 -80.67 8.10
C GLY A 34 -24.78 -80.25 7.67
N LYS A 35 -24.04 -81.24 7.06
CA LYS A 35 -22.67 -80.98 6.54
C LYS A 35 -22.63 -79.84 5.52
N PHE A 36 -23.65 -79.69 4.70
CA PHE A 36 -23.79 -78.61 3.71
C PHE A 36 -23.95 -77.24 4.39
N ALA A 37 -24.80 -77.18 5.41
CA ALA A 37 -24.99 -75.93 6.19
C ALA A 37 -23.72 -75.50 6.86
N LYS A 38 -22.94 -76.41 7.39
CA LYS A 38 -21.60 -76.06 7.98
C LYS A 38 -20.60 -75.56 6.92
N CYS A 39 -20.66 -76.09 5.70
CA CYS A 39 -19.80 -75.60 4.59
C CYS A 39 -20.16 -74.18 4.15
N VAL A 40 -21.45 -73.92 3.89
CA VAL A 40 -21.97 -72.58 3.53
C VAL A 40 -21.67 -71.60 4.63
N TRP A 41 -21.84 -71.94 5.90
CA TRP A 41 -21.50 -71.10 7.04
C TRP A 41 -20.03 -70.80 7.10
N ARG A 42 -19.13 -71.75 6.86
CA ARG A 42 -17.68 -71.50 6.82
C ARG A 42 -17.31 -70.59 5.68
N LEU A 43 -17.84 -70.75 4.48
CA LEU A 43 -17.60 -69.86 3.34
C LEU A 43 -18.05 -68.42 3.65
N PHE A 44 -19.25 -68.27 4.20
CA PHE A 44 -19.77 -66.93 4.56
C PHE A 44 -18.94 -66.26 5.67
N ALA A 45 -18.58 -67.01 6.71
CA ALA A 45 -17.76 -66.53 7.78
C ALA A 45 -16.34 -66.17 7.31
N THR A 46 -15.76 -66.94 6.38
CA THR A 46 -14.47 -66.59 5.78
C THR A 46 -14.55 -65.35 4.87
N SER A 47 -15.64 -65.24 4.07
CA SER A 47 -15.86 -64.02 3.25
C SER A 47 -15.97 -62.74 4.09
N ILE A 48 -16.74 -62.79 5.19
CA ILE A 48 -16.84 -61.65 6.12
C ILE A 48 -15.49 -61.37 6.76
N ALA A 49 -14.75 -62.39 7.18
CA ALA A 49 -13.44 -62.19 7.77
C ALA A 49 -12.44 -61.54 6.78
N VAL A 50 -12.50 -61.93 5.50
CA VAL A 50 -11.70 -61.30 4.45
C VAL A 50 -12.13 -59.84 4.22
N ILE A 51 -13.43 -59.56 4.14
CA ILE A 51 -13.93 -58.18 4.00
C ILE A 51 -13.48 -57.30 5.18
N LEU A 52 -13.62 -57.80 6.40
CA LEU A 52 -13.17 -57.07 7.60
C LEU A 52 -11.64 -56.86 7.62
N ALA A 53 -10.90 -57.86 7.15
CA ALA A 53 -9.42 -57.72 7.05
C ALA A 53 -9.03 -56.69 5.99
N VAL A 54 -9.67 -56.69 4.82
CA VAL A 54 -9.46 -55.66 3.78
C VAL A 54 -9.83 -54.30 4.30
N PHE A 55 -11.00 -54.17 4.97
CA PHE A 55 -11.41 -52.89 5.56
C PHE A 55 -10.42 -52.40 6.63
N ALA A 56 -9.91 -53.28 7.47
CA ALA A 56 -8.90 -52.93 8.47
C ALA A 56 -7.58 -52.48 7.83
N VAL A 57 -7.16 -53.12 6.73
CA VAL A 57 -5.96 -52.69 5.99
C VAL A 57 -6.19 -51.33 5.37
N VAL A 58 -7.32 -51.08 4.70
CA VAL A 58 -7.65 -49.78 4.12
C VAL A 58 -7.70 -48.68 5.21
N LEU A 59 -8.31 -48.99 6.36
CA LEU A 59 -8.38 -48.05 7.47
C LEU A 59 -6.96 -47.68 8.01
N VAL A 60 -6.11 -48.71 8.20
CA VAL A 60 -4.74 -48.49 8.72
C VAL A 60 -3.89 -47.73 7.71
N THR A 61 -4.00 -48.02 6.41
CA THR A 61 -3.28 -47.30 5.37
C THR A 61 -3.76 -45.84 5.29
N SER A 62 -5.06 -45.60 5.29
CA SER A 62 -5.64 -44.25 5.27
C SER A 62 -5.26 -43.44 6.49
N ILE A 63 -5.26 -44.01 7.70
CA ILE A 63 -4.78 -43.37 8.91
C ILE A 63 -3.26 -43.11 8.78
N GLY A 64 -2.49 -44.05 8.27
CA GLY A 64 -1.05 -43.91 8.05
C GLY A 64 -0.72 -42.80 7.07
N GLU A 65 -1.42 -42.72 5.94
CA GLU A 65 -1.29 -41.64 4.96
C GLU A 65 -1.67 -40.28 5.57
N THR A 66 -2.76 -40.19 6.31
CA THR A 66 -3.18 -38.95 6.99
C THR A 66 -2.12 -38.47 8.00
N ILE A 67 -1.54 -39.41 8.77
CA ILE A 67 -0.48 -39.10 9.72
C ILE A 67 0.80 -38.63 8.99
N TYR A 68 1.17 -39.34 7.92
CA TYR A 68 2.33 -39.00 7.11
C TYR A 68 2.17 -37.62 6.47
N ASP A 69 1.04 -37.38 5.80
CA ASP A 69 0.76 -36.10 5.15
C ASP A 69 0.73 -34.92 6.15
N LYS A 70 0.05 -35.13 7.30
CA LYS A 70 -0.12 -34.08 8.30
C LYS A 70 1.15 -33.74 9.10
N TYR A 71 1.94 -34.74 9.48
CA TYR A 71 3.05 -34.56 10.41
C TYR A 71 4.44 -34.64 9.77
N TYR A 72 4.57 -35.34 8.65
CA TYR A 72 5.87 -35.48 8.01
C TYR A 72 5.96 -34.68 6.69
N LYS A 73 5.07 -34.96 5.74
CA LYS A 73 5.08 -34.30 4.42
C LYS A 73 4.82 -32.80 4.55
N GLU A 74 3.83 -32.41 5.35
CA GLU A 74 3.54 -31.00 5.62
C GLU A 74 4.72 -30.27 6.27
N ALA A 75 5.50 -30.96 7.11
CA ALA A 75 6.65 -30.39 7.79
C ALA A 75 7.93 -30.34 6.95
N HIS A 76 8.16 -31.35 6.05
CA HIS A 76 9.48 -31.59 5.46
C HIS A 76 9.47 -31.59 3.93
N CYS A 77 8.32 -31.81 3.27
CA CYS A 77 8.29 -31.92 1.82
C CYS A 77 7.96 -30.57 1.18
N TYR A 78 8.72 -30.24 0.13
CA TYR A 78 8.40 -29.13 -0.76
C TYR A 78 7.04 -29.40 -1.43
N ASP A 79 6.19 -28.37 -1.51
CA ASP A 79 4.91 -28.45 -2.19
C ASP A 79 5.07 -27.99 -3.64
N PRO A 80 4.89 -28.87 -4.64
CA PRO A 80 5.01 -28.49 -6.05
C PRO A 80 3.89 -27.57 -6.54
N ASP A 81 2.77 -27.51 -5.82
CA ASP A 81 1.59 -26.72 -6.18
C ASP A 81 1.63 -25.28 -5.59
N CYS A 82 2.80 -24.82 -5.12
CA CYS A 82 2.91 -23.45 -4.63
C CYS A 82 2.76 -22.44 -5.77
N ASN A 83 1.95 -21.39 -5.55
CA ASN A 83 1.69 -20.35 -6.54
C ASN A 83 2.96 -19.62 -6.95
N TYR A 84 3.79 -19.29 -5.99
CA TYR A 84 5.12 -18.76 -6.21
C TYR A 84 5.99 -18.95 -4.97
N SER A 85 7.30 -18.94 -5.20
CA SER A 85 8.32 -18.98 -4.15
C SER A 85 9.05 -17.65 -4.13
N GLU A 86 9.12 -17.03 -2.96
CA GLU A 86 9.85 -15.80 -2.75
C GLU A 86 11.15 -16.08 -1.99
N TYR A 87 12.27 -15.64 -2.56
CA TYR A 87 13.56 -15.66 -1.90
C TYR A 87 13.60 -14.62 -0.77
N ILE A 88 13.87 -15.06 0.45
CA ILE A 88 13.97 -14.18 1.61
C ILE A 88 15.43 -13.93 1.94
N SER A 89 16.21 -15.00 2.09
CA SER A 89 17.65 -14.96 2.37
C SER A 89 18.32 -16.22 1.84
N LYS A 90 19.64 -16.35 2.03
CA LYS A 90 20.48 -17.42 1.46
C LYS A 90 19.86 -18.83 1.52
N ASN A 91 19.13 -19.15 2.57
CA ASN A 91 18.57 -20.50 2.79
C ASN A 91 17.10 -20.48 3.17
N VAL A 92 16.46 -19.31 3.15
CA VAL A 92 15.08 -19.13 3.61
C VAL A 92 14.21 -18.66 2.46
N TYR A 93 13.13 -19.38 2.22
CA TYR A 93 12.17 -19.13 1.15
C TYR A 93 10.75 -19.08 1.72
N PHE A 94 9.94 -18.16 1.22
CA PHE A 94 8.51 -18.15 1.46
C PHE A 94 7.79 -18.79 0.27
N HIS A 95 7.03 -19.83 0.52
CA HIS A 95 6.17 -20.48 -0.46
C HIS A 95 4.74 -20.06 -0.23
N ASN A 96 4.20 -19.31 -1.18
CA ASN A 96 2.81 -18.88 -1.14
C ASN A 96 1.90 -19.98 -1.71
N LEU A 97 0.91 -20.37 -0.93
CA LEU A 97 -0.14 -21.30 -1.31
C LEU A 97 -1.49 -20.60 -1.16
N ASP A 98 -2.48 -21.04 -1.93
CA ASP A 98 -3.84 -20.56 -1.79
C ASP A 98 -4.42 -20.84 -0.40
N ASP A 99 -5.46 -20.10 -0.03
CA ASP A 99 -6.21 -20.27 1.22
C ASP A 99 -5.38 -20.14 2.52
N GLY A 100 -4.31 -19.33 2.51
CA GLY A 100 -3.51 -19.09 3.71
C GLY A 100 -2.70 -20.28 4.19
N LYS A 101 -2.34 -21.18 3.28
CA LYS A 101 -1.48 -22.33 3.56
C LYS A 101 0.00 -22.10 3.29
N GLY A 102 0.38 -20.84 3.03
CA GLY A 102 1.79 -20.47 2.83
C GLY A 102 2.70 -20.90 3.97
N TYR A 103 3.97 -21.11 3.69
CA TYR A 103 4.95 -21.51 4.67
C TYR A 103 6.35 -20.96 4.38
N VAL A 104 7.16 -20.84 5.43
CA VAL A 104 8.59 -20.56 5.32
C VAL A 104 9.35 -21.88 5.34
N PHE A 105 10.23 -22.06 4.37
CA PHE A 105 11.07 -23.23 4.21
C PHE A 105 12.53 -22.85 4.37
N ASN A 106 13.24 -23.59 5.26
CA ASN A 106 14.68 -23.48 5.41
C ASN A 106 15.38 -24.61 4.65
N SER A 107 16.07 -24.30 3.56
CA SER A 107 16.72 -25.28 2.70
C SER A 107 17.93 -25.97 3.33
N LEU A 108 18.52 -25.43 4.39
CA LEU A 108 19.60 -26.08 5.12
C LEU A 108 19.08 -27.22 6.01
N THR A 109 17.97 -27.01 6.70
CA THR A 109 17.40 -28.02 7.61
C THR A 109 16.41 -28.92 6.91
N GLY A 110 15.85 -28.49 5.77
CA GLY A 110 14.79 -29.19 5.06
C GLY A 110 13.44 -29.08 5.76
N GLU A 111 13.24 -28.09 6.62
CA GLU A 111 12.06 -27.94 7.45
C GLU A 111 11.23 -26.72 7.07
N LYS A 112 9.92 -26.85 7.23
CA LYS A 112 8.95 -25.75 7.21
C LYS A 112 8.91 -25.14 8.62
N THR A 113 9.57 -24.00 8.80
CA THR A 113 9.74 -23.36 10.10
C THR A 113 8.52 -22.55 10.55
N VAL A 114 7.80 -21.92 9.59
CA VAL A 114 6.54 -21.22 9.82
C VAL A 114 5.49 -21.75 8.87
N ARG A 115 4.25 -21.94 9.34
CA ARG A 115 3.17 -22.53 8.54
C ARG A 115 1.90 -21.69 8.67
N HIS A 116 0.95 -21.93 7.76
CA HIS A 116 -0.35 -21.22 7.73
C HIS A 116 -0.19 -19.71 7.59
N ILE A 117 0.69 -19.31 6.67
CA ILE A 117 0.95 -17.89 6.38
C ILE A 117 0.00 -17.44 5.28
N HIS A 118 -0.73 -16.34 5.53
CA HIS A 118 -1.54 -15.67 4.54
C HIS A 118 -0.74 -14.64 3.74
N TRP A 119 0.16 -13.92 4.41
CA TRP A 119 1.06 -12.95 3.79
C TRP A 119 2.26 -12.68 4.68
N ILE A 120 3.30 -12.13 4.07
CA ILE A 120 4.50 -11.61 4.73
C ILE A 120 4.74 -10.15 4.34
N ALA A 121 5.42 -9.39 5.20
CA ALA A 121 5.92 -8.05 4.90
C ALA A 121 7.36 -7.94 5.38
N LYS A 122 8.26 -7.59 4.44
CA LYS A 122 9.69 -7.45 4.71
C LYS A 122 9.97 -6.21 5.54
N PRO A 123 10.99 -6.21 6.41
CA PRO A 123 11.41 -5.05 7.16
C PRO A 123 12.02 -4.00 6.23
N GLU A 124 12.09 -2.79 6.71
CA GLU A 124 12.90 -1.76 6.08
C GLU A 124 14.38 -1.90 6.46
N GLY A 125 15.26 -1.59 5.51
CA GLY A 125 16.70 -1.62 5.71
C GLY A 125 17.26 -3.00 6.07
N GLU A 126 18.13 -3.04 7.06
CA GLU A 126 18.88 -4.25 7.47
C GLU A 126 18.22 -5.05 8.58
N ASP A 127 17.05 -4.64 9.05
CA ASP A 127 16.33 -5.38 10.10
C ASP A 127 16.09 -6.84 9.71
N SER A 128 16.13 -7.73 10.70
CA SER A 128 16.17 -9.18 10.47
C SER A 128 14.81 -9.86 10.61
N LEU A 129 13.79 -9.18 11.09
CA LEU A 129 12.48 -9.77 11.36
C LEU A 129 11.46 -9.41 10.28
N ILE A 130 10.84 -10.44 9.74
CA ILE A 130 9.75 -10.33 8.76
C ILE A 130 8.42 -10.46 9.48
N CYS A 131 7.53 -9.48 9.25
CA CYS A 131 6.16 -9.57 9.73
C CYS A 131 5.37 -10.60 8.92
N PHE A 132 4.55 -11.42 9.59
CA PHE A 132 3.66 -12.36 8.91
C PHE A 132 2.29 -12.41 9.57
N SER A 133 1.30 -12.84 8.80
CA SER A 133 -0.06 -13.06 9.27
C SER A 133 -0.49 -14.51 9.10
N ASN A 134 -1.17 -15.05 10.10
CA ASN A 134 -1.87 -16.34 10.01
C ASN A 134 -3.36 -16.19 9.59
N GLY A 135 -3.75 -15.01 9.06
CA GLY A 135 -5.11 -14.67 8.68
C GLY A 135 -5.93 -13.98 9.78
N THR A 136 -5.57 -14.13 11.06
CA THR A 136 -6.26 -13.49 12.18
C THR A 136 -5.36 -12.63 13.03
N LYS A 137 -4.12 -13.03 13.20
CA LYS A 137 -3.13 -12.37 14.03
C LYS A 137 -1.80 -12.23 13.27
N ARG A 138 -0.96 -11.32 13.74
CA ARG A 138 0.36 -11.04 13.17
C ARG A 138 1.46 -11.38 14.17
N GLY A 139 2.59 -11.83 13.64
CA GLY A 139 3.80 -12.17 14.36
C GLY A 139 5.04 -11.90 13.53
N TYR A 140 6.20 -12.36 14.00
CA TYR A 140 7.47 -12.14 13.30
C TYR A 140 8.35 -13.37 13.30
N PHE A 141 9.04 -13.60 12.20
CA PHE A 141 10.07 -14.62 12.06
C PHE A 141 11.40 -14.01 11.57
N ASN A 142 12.49 -14.67 11.86
CA ASN A 142 13.83 -14.24 11.48
C ASN A 142 14.10 -14.55 9.99
N LYS A 143 14.46 -13.54 9.19
CA LYS A 143 14.73 -13.70 7.75
C LYS A 143 15.90 -14.63 7.42
N ASN A 144 16.85 -14.82 8.34
CA ASN A 144 18.05 -15.61 8.09
C ASN A 144 17.88 -17.07 8.46
N THR A 145 17.07 -17.39 9.48
CA THR A 145 16.87 -18.76 9.98
C THR A 145 15.50 -19.31 9.63
N GLY A 146 14.50 -18.44 9.43
CA GLY A 146 13.11 -18.82 9.26
C GLY A 146 12.39 -19.08 10.59
N ASP A 147 13.06 -19.01 11.74
CA ASP A 147 12.47 -19.32 13.04
C ASP A 147 11.50 -18.22 13.48
N VAL A 148 10.39 -18.62 14.11
CA VAL A 148 9.46 -17.68 14.75
C VAL A 148 10.13 -17.04 15.95
N VAL A 149 10.17 -15.71 15.99
CA VAL A 149 10.66 -14.91 17.13
C VAL A 149 9.48 -14.40 17.95
N VAL A 150 8.43 -13.98 17.29
CA VAL A 150 7.19 -13.53 17.94
C VAL A 150 6.01 -14.29 17.35
N GLU A 151 5.37 -15.10 18.17
CA GLU A 151 4.16 -15.84 17.79
C GLU A 151 3.04 -14.89 17.35
N PRO A 152 2.17 -15.30 16.40
CA PRO A 152 1.03 -14.50 15.97
C PRO A 152 0.05 -14.22 17.11
N LYS A 153 0.18 -13.05 17.74
CA LYS A 153 -0.67 -12.64 18.88
C LYS A 153 -1.29 -11.25 18.72
N TYR A 154 -0.69 -10.39 17.88
CA TYR A 154 -1.12 -9.01 17.70
C TYR A 154 -2.25 -8.88 16.68
N ASN A 155 -3.19 -7.96 16.88
CA ASN A 155 -4.25 -7.68 15.90
C ASN A 155 -3.67 -7.03 14.64
N HIS A 156 -2.82 -6.01 14.82
CA HIS A 156 -2.02 -5.38 13.78
C HIS A 156 -0.56 -5.38 14.20
N ALA A 157 0.32 -5.41 13.23
CA ALA A 157 1.75 -5.28 13.43
C ALA A 157 2.36 -4.76 12.14
N TRP A 158 3.33 -3.88 12.25
CA TRP A 158 3.99 -3.24 11.13
C TRP A 158 5.38 -3.82 10.93
N VAL A 159 6.00 -3.50 9.82
CA VAL A 159 7.38 -3.94 9.55
C VAL A 159 8.36 -3.31 10.51
N PHE A 160 9.48 -3.99 10.73
CA PHE A 160 10.59 -3.40 11.45
C PHE A 160 11.20 -2.27 10.62
N SER A 161 11.46 -1.17 11.28
CA SER A 161 12.20 -0.05 10.75
C SER A 161 13.10 0.51 11.84
N GLU A 162 14.37 0.66 11.52
CA GLU A 162 15.40 1.18 12.43
C GLU A 162 15.49 0.45 13.79
N GLY A 163 15.25 -0.87 13.77
CA GLY A 163 15.37 -1.76 14.93
C GLY A 163 14.11 -1.86 15.81
N LEU A 164 13.04 -1.16 15.50
CA LEU A 164 11.76 -1.20 16.21
C LEU A 164 10.60 -1.52 15.27
N ALA A 165 9.58 -2.19 15.80
CA ALA A 165 8.32 -2.38 15.12
C ALA A 165 7.16 -2.06 16.06
N SER A 166 6.15 -1.37 15.53
CA SER A 166 4.90 -1.16 16.25
C SER A 166 3.98 -2.37 16.15
N VAL A 167 3.24 -2.60 17.22
CA VAL A 167 2.27 -3.70 17.34
C VAL A 167 1.01 -3.20 18.04
N ASP A 168 -0.14 -3.65 17.57
CA ASP A 168 -1.43 -3.41 18.22
C ASP A 168 -1.70 -4.56 19.22
N ASP A 169 -1.52 -4.26 20.48
CA ASP A 169 -1.87 -5.13 21.60
C ASP A 169 -3.24 -4.75 22.17
N ASN A 170 -4.30 -5.30 21.56
CA ASN A 170 -5.70 -5.11 21.97
C ASN A 170 -6.16 -3.64 21.97
N GLY A 171 -5.83 -2.89 20.92
CA GLY A 171 -6.23 -1.49 20.74
C GLY A 171 -5.22 -0.48 21.27
N THR A 172 -4.07 -0.96 21.77
CA THR A 172 -2.97 -0.12 22.25
C THR A 172 -1.72 -0.38 21.44
N ILE A 173 -1.14 0.67 20.89
CA ILE A 173 0.11 0.59 20.15
C ILE A 173 1.29 0.54 21.13
N LYS A 174 2.14 -0.46 20.93
CA LYS A 174 3.42 -0.65 21.60
C LYS A 174 4.52 -0.82 20.58
N PHE A 175 5.76 -0.55 20.94
CA PHE A 175 6.92 -0.83 20.10
C PHE A 175 7.76 -1.93 20.71
N ILE A 176 8.16 -2.87 19.86
CA ILE A 176 8.98 -4.02 20.22
C ILE A 176 10.34 -3.96 19.55
N ASP A 177 11.35 -4.53 20.18
CA ASP A 177 12.68 -4.74 19.62
C ASP A 177 12.78 -6.04 18.80
N GLY A 178 13.95 -6.30 18.20
CA GLY A 178 14.23 -7.49 17.40
C GLY A 178 14.22 -8.81 18.20
N THR A 179 14.02 -8.78 19.52
CA THR A 179 13.82 -9.97 20.37
C THR A 179 12.36 -10.17 20.75
N GLY A 180 11.47 -9.23 20.37
CA GLY A 180 10.06 -9.23 20.70
C GLY A 180 9.72 -8.65 22.05
N ASN A 181 10.67 -7.99 22.74
CA ASN A 181 10.44 -7.29 23.99
C ASN A 181 9.82 -5.92 23.73
N VAL A 182 8.85 -5.54 24.55
CA VAL A 182 8.24 -4.20 24.51
C VAL A 182 9.24 -3.18 25.04
N ILE A 183 9.57 -2.18 24.21
CA ILE A 183 10.50 -1.10 24.54
C ILE A 183 9.75 0.20 24.83
N ILE A 184 8.67 0.47 24.08
CA ILE A 184 7.84 1.67 24.28
C ILE A 184 6.41 1.21 24.55
N ASP A 185 5.86 1.62 25.69
CA ASP A 185 4.46 1.40 26.10
C ASP A 185 3.95 2.70 26.76
N LYS A 186 3.30 3.54 25.97
CA LYS A 186 2.83 4.88 26.36
C LYS A 186 1.30 5.03 26.28
N ASN A 187 0.57 3.91 26.26
CA ASN A 187 -0.89 3.89 26.10
C ASN A 187 -1.39 4.64 24.85
N MET A 188 -0.64 4.53 23.74
CA MET A 188 -1.03 5.13 22.48
C MET A 188 -2.19 4.33 21.88
N PRO A 189 -3.33 4.95 21.55
CA PRO A 189 -4.45 4.23 20.96
C PRO A 189 -4.12 3.80 19.52
N TYR A 190 -4.65 2.65 19.10
CA TYR A 190 -4.67 2.27 17.70
C TYR A 190 -5.66 3.18 16.95
N ILE A 191 -5.18 3.85 15.91
CA ILE A 191 -5.99 4.71 15.04
C ILE A 191 -6.14 3.97 13.70
N PRO A 192 -7.39 3.58 13.31
CA PRO A 192 -7.64 3.05 11.98
C PRO A 192 -7.20 4.03 10.89
N ASP A 193 -6.77 3.51 9.76
CA ASP A 193 -6.36 4.27 8.56
C ASP A 193 -5.13 5.18 8.73
N MET A 194 -4.43 5.10 9.86
CA MET A 194 -3.13 5.72 10.00
C MET A 194 -2.06 4.89 9.28
N ASP A 195 -1.35 5.50 8.33
CA ASP A 195 -0.24 4.88 7.60
C ASP A 195 0.94 4.64 8.55
N GLY A 196 0.95 3.48 9.15
CA GLY A 196 2.08 2.88 9.86
C GLY A 196 2.68 3.71 10.99
N TYR A 197 2.89 3.05 12.10
CA TYR A 197 3.65 3.57 13.23
C TYR A 197 5.11 3.13 13.06
N MET A 198 5.84 3.69 12.07
CA MET A 198 7.21 3.29 11.76
C MET A 198 8.20 4.40 12.06
N PHE A 199 9.41 4.02 12.51
CA PHE A 199 10.49 4.96 12.73
C PHE A 199 11.25 5.24 11.44
N HIS A 200 11.45 6.52 11.16
CA HIS A 200 12.26 7.01 10.05
C HIS A 200 13.12 8.18 10.51
N GLY A 201 14.45 8.08 10.31
CA GLY A 201 15.39 9.10 10.75
C GLY A 201 15.35 9.34 12.26
N GLY A 202 15.04 8.29 13.04
CA GLY A 202 14.95 8.35 14.49
C GLY A 202 13.60 8.77 15.06
N TYR A 203 12.60 9.08 14.22
CA TYR A 203 11.31 9.58 14.67
C TYR A 203 10.14 8.79 14.08
N CYS A 204 9.04 8.73 14.82
CA CYS A 204 7.79 8.11 14.42
C CYS A 204 6.65 9.13 14.50
N VAL A 205 5.80 9.18 13.47
CA VAL A 205 4.59 10.01 13.47
C VAL A 205 3.54 9.36 14.34
N ILE A 206 3.01 10.10 15.32
CA ILE A 206 1.98 9.64 16.26
C ILE A 206 0.77 10.57 16.18
N GLY A 207 -0.40 10.00 15.89
CA GLY A 207 -1.67 10.72 15.86
C GLY A 207 -2.32 10.85 17.23
N THR A 208 -3.22 11.84 17.38
CA THR A 208 -4.16 11.92 18.50
C THR A 208 -5.24 10.85 18.39
N GLU A 209 -5.91 10.50 19.47
CA GLU A 209 -6.96 9.47 19.50
C GLU A 209 -8.09 9.70 18.48
N ASN A 210 -8.41 10.95 18.19
CA ASN A 210 -9.40 11.32 17.16
C ASN A 210 -8.83 11.39 15.74
N GLY A 211 -7.52 11.14 15.53
CA GLY A 211 -6.85 11.15 14.25
C GLY A 211 -6.71 12.53 13.57
N ASN A 212 -7.00 13.63 14.29
CA ASN A 212 -7.03 14.97 13.69
C ASN A 212 -5.70 15.73 13.78
N CYS A 213 -4.82 15.34 14.70
CA CYS A 213 -3.52 15.98 14.88
C CYS A 213 -2.42 14.94 15.02
N TYR A 214 -1.23 15.31 14.59
CA TYR A 214 -0.04 14.47 14.57
C TYR A 214 1.11 15.17 15.28
N GLY A 215 2.02 14.38 15.84
CA GLY A 215 3.28 14.81 16.40
C GLY A 215 4.40 13.83 16.04
N LEU A 216 5.62 14.11 16.45
CA LEU A 216 6.77 13.21 16.30
C LEU A 216 7.25 12.70 17.64
N MET A 217 7.48 11.40 17.73
CA MET A 217 8.01 10.71 18.89
C MET A 217 9.41 10.15 18.57
N ASP A 218 10.34 10.27 19.49
CA ASP A 218 11.66 9.65 19.39
C ASP A 218 11.65 8.16 19.80
N LYS A 219 12.77 7.47 19.60
CA LYS A 219 12.94 6.04 19.95
C LYS A 219 12.91 5.75 21.45
N THR A 220 12.91 6.76 22.30
CA THR A 220 12.73 6.60 23.76
C THR A 220 11.27 6.72 24.18
N GLY A 221 10.39 7.05 23.24
CA GLY A 221 8.97 7.26 23.47
C GLY A 221 8.62 8.65 23.97
N ASN A 222 9.49 9.64 23.80
CA ASN A 222 9.22 11.03 24.14
C ASN A 222 8.75 11.80 22.89
N MET A 223 7.73 12.65 23.09
CA MET A 223 7.32 13.57 22.03
C MET A 223 8.40 14.64 21.82
N VAL A 224 8.85 14.81 20.59
CA VAL A 224 9.79 15.85 20.16
C VAL A 224 9.09 16.96 19.38
N LEU A 225 7.96 16.64 18.75
CA LEU A 225 6.95 17.59 18.29
C LEU A 225 5.61 17.16 18.88
N GLU A 226 4.94 18.08 19.54
CA GLU A 226 3.63 17.82 20.16
C GLU A 226 2.56 17.52 19.08
N GLN A 227 1.50 16.83 19.47
CA GLN A 227 0.40 16.42 18.57
C GLN A 227 -0.52 17.61 18.25
N GLU A 228 -0.01 18.59 17.50
CA GLU A 228 -0.73 19.81 17.13
C GLU A 228 -0.75 20.08 15.61
N TYR A 229 -0.08 19.25 14.84
CA TYR A 229 0.01 19.40 13.39
C TYR A 229 -1.11 18.64 12.68
N SER A 230 -1.70 19.27 11.65
CA SER A 230 -2.70 18.62 10.80
C SER A 230 -2.09 17.57 9.86
N SER A 231 -0.78 17.68 9.58
CA SER A 231 -0.02 16.71 8.79
C SER A 231 1.47 16.80 9.12
N ILE A 232 2.13 15.64 9.14
CA ILE A 232 3.59 15.50 9.21
C ILE A 232 3.97 14.41 8.20
N ILE A 233 4.69 14.78 7.14
CA ILE A 233 5.03 13.88 6.04
C ILE A 233 6.54 14.00 5.75
N ARG A 234 7.21 12.87 5.49
CA ARG A 234 8.57 12.87 4.95
C ARG A 234 8.55 13.02 3.43
N ASN A 235 9.53 13.71 2.90
CA ASN A 235 9.74 13.75 1.46
C ASN A 235 10.27 12.40 0.92
N THR A 236 10.27 12.23 -0.39
CA THR A 236 10.58 10.94 -1.06
C THR A 236 11.99 10.41 -0.76
N ASP A 237 12.99 11.29 -0.62
CA ASP A 237 14.37 10.91 -0.28
C ASP A 237 14.62 10.82 1.24
N GLU A 238 13.57 11.00 2.02
CA GLU A 238 13.55 10.90 3.48
C GLU A 238 14.48 11.87 4.22
N SER A 239 14.93 12.93 3.57
CA SER A 239 15.85 13.93 4.14
C SER A 239 15.17 15.04 4.92
N LEU A 240 13.87 15.29 4.65
CA LEU A 240 13.11 16.42 5.16
C LEU A 240 11.76 16.00 5.73
N TRP A 241 11.25 16.79 6.68
CA TRP A 241 9.90 16.70 7.21
C TRP A 241 9.08 17.92 6.77
N CYS A 242 7.98 17.68 6.06
CA CYS A 242 6.96 18.68 5.78
C CYS A 242 5.93 18.68 6.90
N ILE A 243 5.71 19.79 7.53
CA ILE A 243 4.75 19.97 8.62
C ILE A 243 3.68 20.94 8.21
N SER A 244 2.43 20.67 8.62
CA SER A 244 1.29 21.57 8.37
C SER A 244 0.49 21.78 9.63
N LYS A 245 0.01 23.01 9.85
CA LYS A 245 -0.86 23.38 10.96
C LYS A 245 -1.91 24.38 10.48
N GLY A 246 -3.12 23.91 10.17
CA GLY A 246 -4.13 24.73 9.52
C GLY A 246 -3.70 25.14 8.11
N THR A 247 -3.60 26.45 7.85
CA THR A 247 -3.10 27.02 6.58
C THR A 247 -1.59 27.23 6.55
N GLU A 248 -0.91 27.00 7.67
CA GLU A 248 0.54 27.16 7.77
C GLU A 248 1.25 25.87 7.38
N MET A 249 2.34 26.01 6.62
CA MET A 249 3.24 24.91 6.27
C MET A 249 4.68 25.28 6.60
N GLY A 250 5.49 24.27 6.88
CA GLY A 250 6.91 24.43 7.14
C GLY A 250 7.72 23.21 6.74
N VAL A 251 9.03 23.33 6.70
CA VAL A 251 9.95 22.24 6.38
C VAL A 251 11.03 22.18 7.44
N LEU A 252 11.26 20.98 7.97
CA LEU A 252 12.33 20.71 8.93
C LEU A 252 13.38 19.78 8.29
N ASP A 253 14.62 19.93 8.69
CA ASP A 253 15.68 18.99 8.34
C ASP A 253 15.53 17.67 9.12
N LYS A 254 16.42 16.70 8.86
CA LYS A 254 16.45 15.41 9.57
C LYS A 254 16.67 15.53 11.08
N ASN A 255 17.17 16.65 11.58
CA ASN A 255 17.39 16.91 13.00
C ASN A 255 16.30 17.81 13.60
N LEU A 256 15.20 18.02 12.84
CA LEU A 256 14.06 18.86 13.19
C LEU A 256 14.40 20.36 13.29
N ASN A 257 15.50 20.83 12.69
CA ASN A 257 15.75 22.24 12.55
C ASN A 257 14.91 22.82 11.41
N PRO A 258 14.31 24.00 11.58
CA PRO A 258 13.49 24.61 10.55
C PRO A 258 14.34 25.09 9.35
N ILE A 259 14.06 24.54 8.17
CA ILE A 259 14.52 25.00 6.86
C ILE A 259 13.59 26.10 6.35
N VAL A 260 12.30 25.80 6.35
CA VAL A 260 11.23 26.78 6.12
C VAL A 260 10.43 26.86 7.41
N PRO A 261 10.40 28.03 8.07
CA PRO A 261 9.61 28.19 9.29
C PRO A 261 8.12 27.99 8.99
N LEU A 262 7.38 27.54 9.99
CA LEU A 262 5.93 27.39 9.90
C LEU A 262 5.30 28.76 9.63
N MET A 263 4.67 28.93 8.49
CA MET A 263 4.03 30.16 8.05
C MET A 263 2.92 29.87 7.03
N GLU A 264 2.06 30.83 6.81
CA GLU A 264 1.01 30.72 5.78
C GLU A 264 1.66 30.66 4.39
N CYS A 265 1.71 29.45 3.81
CA CYS A 265 2.30 29.17 2.49
C CYS A 265 1.88 27.78 2.01
N SER A 266 2.19 27.50 0.75
CA SER A 266 2.22 26.14 0.21
C SER A 266 3.65 25.72 -0.06
N VAL A 267 4.00 24.47 0.26
CA VAL A 267 5.34 23.93 0.06
C VAL A 267 5.28 22.78 -0.94
N TYR A 268 6.17 22.81 -1.91
CA TYR A 268 6.41 21.73 -2.86
C TYR A 268 7.90 21.39 -2.90
N ILE A 269 8.23 20.11 -2.77
CA ILE A 269 9.62 19.62 -2.81
C ILE A 269 9.79 18.79 -4.07
N ASP A 270 10.71 19.19 -4.94
CA ASP A 270 11.01 18.51 -6.20
C ASP A 270 12.51 18.60 -6.50
N GLU A 271 13.06 17.49 -7.04
CA GLU A 271 14.42 17.35 -7.62
C GLU A 271 15.52 18.20 -6.95
N GLY A 272 15.57 18.18 -5.62
CA GLY A 272 16.63 18.86 -4.86
C GLY A 272 16.38 20.34 -4.56
N THR A 273 15.15 20.82 -4.70
CA THR A 273 14.73 22.16 -4.30
C THR A 273 13.42 22.16 -3.51
N ILE A 274 13.22 23.21 -2.73
CA ILE A 274 12.00 23.46 -1.96
C ILE A 274 11.39 24.75 -2.50
N ASP A 275 10.21 24.62 -3.10
CA ASP A 275 9.44 25.73 -3.63
C ASP A 275 8.36 26.12 -2.62
N VAL A 276 8.38 27.37 -2.18
CA VAL A 276 7.46 27.95 -1.19
C VAL A 276 6.64 29.03 -1.84
N THR A 277 5.35 28.79 -2.02
CA THR A 277 4.40 29.77 -2.58
C THR A 277 3.72 30.53 -1.45
N LEU A 278 3.88 31.84 -1.42
CA LEU A 278 3.28 32.73 -0.43
C LEU A 278 1.82 33.09 -0.79
N PRO A 279 1.02 33.63 0.15
CA PRO A 279 -0.37 34.03 -0.11
C PRO A 279 -0.56 35.05 -1.23
N ASP A 280 0.45 35.86 -1.52
CA ASP A 280 0.47 36.82 -2.63
C ASP A 280 0.87 36.19 -3.97
N HIS A 281 0.95 34.87 -4.03
CA HIS A 281 1.34 34.06 -5.18
C HIS A 281 2.80 34.24 -5.63
N THR A 282 3.63 34.91 -4.86
CA THR A 282 5.08 34.88 -5.11
C THR A 282 5.68 33.57 -4.63
N MET A 283 6.78 33.17 -5.27
CA MET A 283 7.45 31.89 -4.96
C MET A 283 8.88 32.18 -4.48
N ARG A 284 9.25 31.52 -3.39
CA ARG A 284 10.63 31.44 -2.93
C ARG A 284 11.16 30.05 -3.18
N LYS A 285 12.35 29.94 -3.73
CA LYS A 285 13.03 28.68 -3.99
C LYS A 285 14.23 28.54 -3.05
N TYR A 286 14.29 27.42 -2.34
CA TYR A 286 15.39 27.07 -1.44
C TYR A 286 16.07 25.78 -1.94
N ASP A 287 17.36 25.63 -1.60
CA ASP A 287 18.00 24.31 -1.71
C ASP A 287 17.58 23.42 -0.53
N MET A 288 17.96 22.15 -0.58
CA MET A 288 17.63 21.16 0.46
C MET A 288 18.28 21.44 1.82
N GLN A 289 19.20 22.40 1.90
CA GLN A 289 19.84 22.87 3.13
C GLN A 289 19.22 24.16 3.67
N GLY A 290 18.16 24.66 3.01
CA GLY A 290 17.44 25.86 3.43
C GLY A 290 18.08 27.18 2.99
N LYS A 291 19.07 27.14 2.08
CA LYS A 291 19.62 28.34 1.50
C LYS A 291 18.67 28.86 0.43
N LEU A 292 18.28 30.15 0.56
CA LEU A 292 17.45 30.82 -0.44
C LEU A 292 18.22 30.92 -1.78
N ILE A 293 17.67 30.28 -2.83
CA ILE A 293 18.20 30.34 -4.20
C ILE A 293 17.61 31.56 -4.91
N ASN A 294 16.29 31.76 -4.76
CA ASN A 294 15.54 32.83 -5.39
C ASN A 294 14.35 33.22 -4.50
N ASP A 295 14.11 34.50 -4.31
CA ASP A 295 12.99 35.07 -3.54
C ASP A 295 11.77 35.41 -4.41
N PHE A 296 11.94 35.34 -5.74
CA PHE A 296 10.89 35.52 -6.73
C PHE A 296 11.14 34.60 -7.92
N TYR A 297 10.35 33.55 -8.05
CA TYR A 297 10.51 32.53 -9.11
C TYR A 297 9.41 32.65 -10.14
N ILE A 298 9.77 32.91 -11.39
CA ILE A 298 8.87 32.93 -12.55
C ILE A 298 8.91 31.54 -13.20
N SER A 299 7.79 30.82 -13.16
CA SER A 299 7.69 29.47 -13.70
C SER A 299 7.38 29.43 -15.19
N ASN A 300 6.71 30.44 -15.72
CA ASN A 300 6.35 30.55 -17.13
C ASN A 300 6.22 32.00 -17.56
N VAL A 301 6.56 32.30 -18.84
CA VAL A 301 6.38 33.62 -19.45
C VAL A 301 5.71 33.42 -20.81
N ARG A 302 4.60 34.11 -21.02
CA ARG A 302 3.79 34.03 -22.24
C ARG A 302 3.75 35.37 -22.96
N THR A 303 4.08 35.39 -24.25
CA THR A 303 3.87 36.56 -25.10
C THR A 303 2.36 36.76 -25.35
N LEU A 304 1.90 37.96 -25.18
CA LEU A 304 0.52 38.35 -25.42
C LEU A 304 0.38 39.00 -26.80
N GLU A 305 -0.66 38.61 -27.52
CA GLU A 305 -1.01 39.14 -28.84
C GLU A 305 -2.41 39.70 -28.82
N TYR A 306 -2.65 40.75 -29.58
CA TYR A 306 -3.95 41.37 -29.79
C TYR A 306 -4.26 41.53 -31.28
N GLU A 307 -5.55 41.56 -31.62
CA GLU A 307 -6.00 41.85 -32.99
C GLU A 307 -5.98 43.36 -33.25
N LYS A 308 -5.37 43.75 -34.37
CA LYS A 308 -5.39 45.13 -34.81
C LYS A 308 -6.78 45.51 -35.30
N ASP A 309 -7.12 46.81 -35.23
CA ASP A 309 -8.39 47.32 -35.77
C ASP A 309 -8.46 47.34 -37.30
N GLU A 310 -7.36 47.00 -37.95
CA GLU A 310 -7.25 46.90 -39.43
C GLU A 310 -7.81 45.58 -39.93
N ILE A 311 -8.68 45.64 -40.91
CA ILE A 311 -9.21 44.42 -41.60
C ILE A 311 -8.45 44.26 -42.89
N LEU A 312 -7.75 43.11 -43.00
CA LEU A 312 -7.11 42.69 -44.23
C LEU A 312 -7.88 41.49 -44.83
N TYR A 313 -7.59 41.16 -46.05
CA TYR A 313 -8.20 40.07 -46.76
C TYR A 313 -7.18 39.04 -47.20
N ARG A 314 -7.46 37.77 -46.94
CA ARG A 314 -6.62 36.66 -47.41
C ARG A 314 -7.40 35.67 -48.24
N ARG A 315 -6.72 34.94 -49.12
CA ARG A 315 -7.33 33.81 -49.80
C ARG A 315 -7.32 32.62 -48.86
N ALA A 316 -8.50 32.04 -48.68
CA ALA A 316 -8.68 30.78 -47.97
C ALA A 316 -9.08 29.70 -49.00
N LEU A 317 -8.55 28.49 -48.81
CA LEU A 317 -8.96 27.33 -49.56
C LEU A 317 -10.02 26.62 -48.74
N SER A 318 -11.23 26.51 -49.31
CA SER A 318 -12.30 25.68 -48.73
C SER A 318 -12.50 24.44 -49.60
N GLU A 319 -12.85 23.34 -49.01
CA GLU A 319 -13.19 22.10 -49.70
C GLU A 319 -14.71 21.91 -49.64
N GLU A 320 -15.36 21.80 -50.77
CA GLU A 320 -16.76 21.46 -50.91
C GLU A 320 -16.90 20.08 -51.49
N ILE A 321 -17.67 19.21 -50.88
CA ILE A 321 -17.98 17.88 -51.40
C ILE A 321 -19.23 18.02 -52.23
N ASP A 322 -19.15 17.80 -53.52
CA ASP A 322 -20.29 17.85 -54.43
C ASP A 322 -21.22 16.64 -54.26
N GLY A 323 -22.38 16.68 -54.92
CA GLY A 323 -23.41 15.63 -54.78
C GLY A 323 -23.00 14.25 -55.31
N GLU A 324 -21.83 14.13 -55.94
CA GLU A 324 -21.24 12.90 -56.45
C GLU A 324 -20.08 12.38 -55.56
N GLY A 325 -19.73 13.16 -54.51
CA GLY A 325 -18.70 12.79 -53.53
C GLY A 325 -17.28 13.27 -53.89
N ASP A 326 -17.15 14.07 -54.97
CA ASP A 326 -15.89 14.64 -55.39
C ASP A 326 -15.56 15.93 -54.61
N VAL A 327 -14.31 16.06 -54.13
CA VAL A 327 -13.78 17.21 -53.41
C VAL A 327 -13.42 18.33 -54.37
N LYS A 328 -14.15 19.43 -54.33
CA LYS A 328 -13.87 20.62 -55.11
C LYS A 328 -13.21 21.68 -54.24
N GLN A 329 -11.97 22.05 -54.59
CA GLN A 329 -11.30 23.17 -53.92
C GLN A 329 -11.82 24.50 -54.45
N LEU A 330 -12.37 25.29 -53.52
CA LEU A 330 -12.82 26.64 -53.76
C LEU A 330 -11.85 27.62 -53.12
N THR A 331 -11.55 28.70 -53.86
CA THR A 331 -10.77 29.81 -53.29
C THR A 331 -11.72 30.92 -52.89
N GLU A 332 -11.83 31.14 -51.58
CA GLU A 332 -12.64 32.24 -51.01
C GLU A 332 -11.73 33.36 -50.53
N VAL A 333 -12.24 34.55 -50.48
CA VAL A 333 -11.55 35.70 -49.91
C VAL A 333 -12.22 36.02 -48.59
N GLU A 334 -11.51 35.77 -47.47
CA GLU A 334 -12.01 36.01 -46.15
C GLU A 334 -11.33 37.23 -45.48
N PRO A 335 -12.11 38.04 -44.77
CA PRO A 335 -11.54 39.11 -43.93
C PRO A 335 -10.87 38.54 -42.71
N TYR A 336 -9.75 39.10 -42.32
CA TYR A 336 -9.11 38.77 -41.05
C TYR A 336 -8.48 40.01 -40.40
N ARG A 337 -8.34 40.00 -39.07
CA ARG A 337 -7.61 41.03 -38.35
C ARG A 337 -6.20 40.52 -38.07
N PRO A 338 -5.15 41.24 -38.52
CA PRO A 338 -3.79 40.81 -38.22
C PRO A 338 -3.50 40.97 -36.75
N ARG A 339 -2.78 40.01 -36.20
CA ARG A 339 -2.33 40.05 -34.80
C ARG A 339 -1.01 40.83 -34.67
N ALA A 340 -0.85 41.46 -33.53
CA ALA A 340 0.37 42.16 -33.14
C ALA A 340 0.70 41.82 -31.71
N THR A 341 2.01 41.84 -31.39
CA THR A 341 2.53 41.60 -30.03
C THR A 341 2.24 42.80 -29.13
N ALA A 342 1.70 42.54 -27.96
CA ALA A 342 1.53 43.55 -26.92
C ALA A 342 2.88 43.89 -26.26
N ARG A 343 2.94 45.03 -25.57
CA ARG A 343 4.16 45.53 -24.93
C ARG A 343 4.59 44.66 -23.75
N LEU A 344 3.65 44.24 -22.91
CA LEU A 344 3.91 43.40 -21.76
C LEU A 344 3.68 41.92 -22.08
N ARG A 345 4.30 41.08 -21.30
CA ARG A 345 4.13 39.62 -21.30
C ARG A 345 3.37 39.19 -20.06
N ALA A 346 2.58 38.17 -20.14
CA ALA A 346 2.04 37.48 -18.98
C ALA A 346 3.10 36.57 -18.40
N TYR A 347 3.15 36.46 -17.08
CA TYR A 347 4.03 35.53 -16.39
C TYR A 347 3.27 34.86 -15.22
N VAL A 348 3.72 33.67 -14.88
CA VAL A 348 3.24 32.90 -13.72
C VAL A 348 4.38 32.77 -12.72
N ALA A 349 4.13 33.10 -11.46
CA ALA A 349 5.08 32.92 -10.38
C ALA A 349 4.48 32.02 -9.29
N GLY A 350 4.67 30.73 -9.46
CA GLY A 350 4.18 29.72 -8.53
C GLY A 350 2.64 29.64 -8.44
N GLY A 351 2.04 28.70 -9.11
CA GLY A 351 0.60 28.50 -9.11
C GLY A 351 -0.07 28.80 -10.45
N GLU A 352 -1.37 29.10 -10.40
CA GLU A 352 -2.23 29.26 -11.58
C GLU A 352 -2.48 30.71 -11.98
N TYR A 353 -1.89 31.68 -11.27
CA TYR A 353 -2.19 33.09 -11.47
C TYR A 353 -1.16 33.80 -12.35
N GLU A 354 -1.67 34.67 -13.22
CA GLU A 354 -0.85 35.46 -14.13
C GLU A 354 -0.67 36.91 -13.63
N GLY A 355 0.52 37.42 -13.83
CA GLY A 355 0.90 38.84 -13.69
C GLY A 355 1.40 39.40 -15.01
N LEU A 356 1.76 40.70 -15.04
CA LEU A 356 2.33 41.35 -16.20
C LEU A 356 3.77 41.79 -15.93
N MET A 357 4.65 41.56 -16.92
CA MET A 357 6.05 41.99 -16.90
C MET A 357 6.49 42.56 -18.23
N THR A 358 7.56 43.33 -18.21
CA THR A 358 8.20 43.79 -19.43
C THR A 358 9.07 42.70 -20.09
N SER A 359 9.49 42.91 -21.31
CA SER A 359 10.33 41.94 -22.04
C SER A 359 11.71 41.74 -21.41
N ASP A 360 12.21 42.73 -20.64
CA ASP A 360 13.48 42.69 -19.90
C ASP A 360 13.34 42.17 -18.47
N GLY A 361 12.15 41.67 -18.09
CA GLY A 361 11.92 40.99 -16.81
C GLY A 361 11.44 41.87 -15.66
N HIS A 362 11.10 43.17 -15.92
CA HIS A 362 10.57 44.05 -14.90
C HIS A 362 9.10 43.75 -14.60
N ILE A 363 8.77 43.50 -13.33
CA ILE A 363 7.38 43.20 -12.91
C ILE A 363 6.57 44.50 -12.91
N VAL A 364 5.48 44.51 -13.64
CA VAL A 364 4.52 45.64 -13.74
C VAL A 364 3.31 45.36 -12.85
N MET A 365 2.87 44.11 -12.78
CA MET A 365 1.71 43.70 -11.98
C MET A 365 1.93 42.29 -11.43
N MET A 366 1.65 42.12 -10.15
CA MET A 366 1.76 40.82 -9.46
C MET A 366 0.81 39.77 -10.04
N PRO A 367 1.08 38.44 -9.87
CA PRO A 367 0.28 37.37 -10.42
C PRO A 367 -1.01 37.17 -9.61
N LEU A 368 -2.01 38.00 -9.87
CA LEU A 368 -3.29 38.03 -9.15
C LEU A 368 -4.50 37.62 -9.99
N TYR A 369 -4.30 37.41 -11.30
CA TYR A 369 -5.38 37.14 -12.23
C TYR A 369 -5.30 35.71 -12.74
N LYS A 370 -6.48 35.09 -12.96
CA LYS A 370 -6.57 33.73 -13.48
C LYS A 370 -6.15 33.65 -14.96
N ASP A 371 -6.41 34.72 -15.71
CA ASP A 371 -6.05 34.83 -17.12
C ASP A 371 -5.88 36.30 -17.52
N ILE A 372 -4.93 36.57 -18.42
CA ILE A 372 -4.65 37.89 -18.96
C ILE A 372 -4.61 37.79 -20.49
N GLU A 373 -5.45 38.56 -21.16
CA GLU A 373 -5.48 38.67 -22.60
C GLU A 373 -5.10 40.11 -23.01
N ALA A 374 -4.32 40.28 -24.07
CA ALA A 374 -4.08 41.61 -24.63
C ALA A 374 -5.27 41.97 -25.55
N ILE A 375 -5.85 43.17 -25.30
CA ILE A 375 -6.91 43.74 -26.15
C ILE A 375 -6.40 44.97 -26.95
N GLY A 376 -5.12 45.28 -26.79
CA GLY A 376 -4.43 46.38 -27.48
C GLY A 376 -2.94 46.35 -27.18
N HIS A 377 -2.18 47.27 -27.79
CA HIS A 377 -0.73 47.29 -27.59
C HIS A 377 -0.34 47.45 -26.10
N ASP A 378 -1.12 48.20 -25.35
CA ASP A 378 -0.86 48.58 -23.95
C ASP A 378 -2.12 48.49 -23.06
N LEU A 379 -3.07 47.62 -23.48
CA LEU A 379 -4.32 47.34 -22.77
C LEU A 379 -4.51 45.84 -22.61
N TYR A 380 -4.87 45.44 -21.41
CA TYR A 380 -4.96 44.04 -21.01
C TYR A 380 -6.32 43.77 -20.32
N LEU A 381 -7.01 42.75 -20.75
CA LEU A 381 -8.20 42.23 -20.10
C LEU A 381 -7.78 41.16 -19.09
N CYS A 382 -7.96 41.47 -17.81
CA CYS A 382 -7.57 40.57 -16.72
C CYS A 382 -8.81 39.96 -16.09
N THR A 383 -8.85 38.63 -15.97
CA THR A 383 -9.95 37.88 -15.36
C THR A 383 -9.56 37.49 -13.93
N SER A 384 -10.31 37.96 -12.94
CA SER A 384 -10.09 37.65 -11.53
C SER A 384 -10.46 36.20 -11.19
N THR A 385 -10.15 35.77 -9.97
CA THR A 385 -10.54 34.45 -9.43
C THR A 385 -12.05 34.23 -9.38
N ASN A 386 -12.82 35.31 -9.23
CA ASN A 386 -14.29 35.30 -9.24
C ASN A 386 -14.89 35.47 -10.66
N TYR A 387 -14.04 35.43 -11.71
CA TYR A 387 -14.41 35.65 -13.10
C TYR A 387 -14.87 37.08 -13.45
N ASP A 388 -14.66 38.05 -12.54
CA ASP A 388 -14.81 39.45 -12.86
C ASP A 388 -13.71 39.89 -13.83
N LYS A 389 -14.07 40.72 -14.80
CA LYS A 389 -13.15 41.23 -15.81
C LYS A 389 -12.84 42.70 -15.59
N VAL A 390 -11.57 43.03 -15.57
CA VAL A 390 -11.08 44.41 -15.46
C VAL A 390 -10.10 44.68 -16.59
N ILE A 391 -10.06 45.94 -17.05
CA ILE A 391 -9.07 46.40 -18.03
C ILE A 391 -7.95 47.11 -17.33
N VAL A 392 -6.74 46.67 -17.60
CA VAL A 392 -5.49 47.22 -17.03
C VAL A 392 -4.64 47.83 -18.14
N ASN A 393 -4.04 48.96 -17.88
CA ASN A 393 -3.11 49.60 -18.81
C ASN A 393 -1.68 49.07 -18.67
N GLY A 394 -0.75 49.47 -19.53
CA GLY A 394 0.63 49.03 -19.49
C GLY A 394 1.43 49.51 -18.29
N LYS A 395 0.86 50.27 -17.35
CA LYS A 395 1.45 50.61 -16.07
C LYS A 395 0.92 49.75 -14.91
N GLY A 396 0.01 48.82 -15.20
CA GLY A 396 -0.64 47.99 -14.18
C GLY A 396 -1.83 48.68 -13.48
N GLU A 397 -2.31 49.83 -14.02
CA GLU A 397 -3.43 50.57 -13.44
C GLU A 397 -4.75 50.12 -14.06
N ILE A 398 -5.78 49.89 -13.23
CA ILE A 398 -7.14 49.57 -13.70
C ILE A 398 -7.73 50.82 -14.36
N VAL A 399 -8.18 50.67 -15.60
CA VAL A 399 -8.78 51.77 -16.40
C VAL A 399 -10.25 51.56 -16.63
N LYS A 400 -10.76 50.36 -16.43
CA LYS A 400 -12.19 50.02 -16.50
C LYS A 400 -12.50 48.70 -15.82
#